data_573b83afcd9df6f42de100330a1a22d1
#
_entry.id   573b83afcd9df6f42de100330a1a22d1
#
_cell.length_a   1.000
_cell.length_b   1.000
_cell.length_c   1.000
_cell.angle_alpha   90.00
_cell.angle_beta   90.00
_cell.angle_gamma   90.00
#
_symmetry.space_group_name_H-M   'P 1'
#
loop_
_entity.id
_entity.type
_entity.pdbx_description
1 polymer ?
#
loop_
_entity_poly.entity_id
_entity_poly.type
_entity_poly.pdbx_seq_one_letter_code
_entity_poly.pdbx_strand_id
1 'polypeptide(L)'
;MEMQEIRKYPVGMQTFDKIREGNYMYIDKTKYIVKMMKNGSQYLFLSRPRRFGKSLFVSTLKAYFEGRKELFDGLAIADYEKEWIKHPVLHFDMSTAKHMDEKGLLSELNLKLQEYEKIYGREEGAENPNQRLQYLVMRACEQTGQKVVLLIDEYDAPLLDVVHEKDNLQTLRRIMQNFYSPIKALDPYLKFVFITGITKFSQLSIFSELNNLDNISMYDHYSAICGISKTELLTQMKPDVELLAKANGVTFEEMVAELTDFYDGYHFSEHAEDVFNPFSLVKALRNKKVAAYWFSSGTPSYLIKTLQKYHVGVMDIEKKSASIDDFDVSPEQMTSALPLLYQSGYLTIKKYNPILQKYQLDYPNKEVRIGMVKSLAPNYLSPIQLDNNGFVFDFLENLLDNNMDGALQKMQAYLASISNQLSNKNERDFQTVFYLIFNLMGAYIKVEECSAIGRADAVLHLPDAIYVMELKYDGSADAALQQIDDKGYLIPYSAEGKRLIKVGVNYDSLKRTIGDWRIVEE
;
A
#
# COMPACT_ATOMS: atom_id res chain seq x y z
N MET A 1 20.23 20.91 -31.03
CA MET A 1 19.61 20.36 -29.82
C MET A 1 18.64 19.30 -30.29
N GLU A 2 19.04 18.02 -30.27
CA GLU A 2 18.12 16.92 -30.51
C GLU A 2 17.04 17.00 -29.43
N MET A 3 15.78 17.11 -29.85
CA MET A 3 14.66 16.91 -28.91
C MET A 3 14.75 15.46 -28.44
N GLN A 4 15.31 15.23 -27.25
CA GLN A 4 15.19 13.94 -26.61
C GLN A 4 13.71 13.58 -26.60
N GLU A 5 13.38 12.46 -27.23
CA GLU A 5 12.00 11.95 -27.27
C GLU A 5 11.50 11.84 -25.83
N ILE A 6 10.51 12.65 -25.48
CA ILE A 6 9.97 12.68 -24.11
C ILE A 6 9.28 11.34 -23.87
N ARG A 7 9.89 10.51 -23.03
CA ARG A 7 9.29 9.22 -22.64
C ARG A 7 7.92 9.44 -22.01
N LYS A 8 6.91 8.74 -22.51
CA LYS A 8 5.53 8.85 -22.01
C LYS A 8 5.36 7.94 -20.79
N TYR A 9 4.84 8.49 -19.70
CA TYR A 9 4.60 7.74 -18.45
C TYR A 9 3.13 7.35 -18.33
N PRO A 10 2.80 6.06 -18.08
CA PRO A 10 1.42 5.55 -18.05
C PRO A 10 0.73 5.81 -16.69
N VAL A 11 0.74 7.04 -16.21
CA VAL A 11 0.12 7.38 -14.91
C VAL A 11 -1.39 7.19 -14.99
N GLY A 12 -1.93 6.24 -14.20
CA GLY A 12 -3.35 5.91 -14.17
C GLY A 12 -3.85 5.05 -15.34
N MET A 13 -2.95 4.58 -16.22
CA MET A 13 -3.29 3.64 -17.28
C MET A 13 -3.16 2.20 -16.78
N GLN A 14 -4.19 1.40 -17.04
CA GLN A 14 -4.24 -0.02 -16.67
C GLN A 14 -4.52 -0.93 -17.88
N THR A 15 -4.59 -0.37 -19.09
CA THR A 15 -4.87 -1.11 -20.32
C THR A 15 -3.57 -1.33 -21.09
N PHE A 16 -3.16 -2.58 -21.22
CA PHE A 16 -1.90 -2.97 -21.88
C PHE A 16 -1.82 -2.50 -23.33
N ASP A 17 -2.89 -2.70 -24.11
CA ASP A 17 -2.99 -2.29 -25.51
C ASP A 17 -2.66 -0.80 -25.65
N LYS A 18 -3.33 0.06 -24.87
CA LYS A 18 -3.10 1.52 -24.91
C LYS A 18 -1.65 1.90 -24.58
N ILE A 19 -1.02 1.17 -23.64
CA ILE A 19 0.36 1.41 -23.25
C ILE A 19 1.29 1.05 -24.40
N ARG A 20 1.09 -0.12 -25.04
CA ARG A 20 1.95 -0.58 -26.13
C ARG A 20 1.75 0.22 -27.41
N GLU A 21 0.50 0.40 -27.84
CA GLU A 21 0.16 1.18 -29.04
C GLU A 21 0.55 2.65 -28.90
N GLY A 22 0.43 3.21 -27.70
CA GLY A 22 0.78 4.60 -27.40
C GLY A 22 2.27 4.85 -27.16
N ASN A 23 3.12 3.82 -27.21
CA ASN A 23 4.55 3.87 -26.89
C ASN A 23 4.83 4.50 -25.50
N TYR A 24 4.06 4.06 -24.49
CA TYR A 24 4.30 4.42 -23.10
C TYR A 24 5.35 3.49 -22.49
N MET A 25 6.00 3.97 -21.43
CA MET A 25 6.89 3.15 -20.62
C MET A 25 6.14 1.92 -20.09
N TYR A 26 6.68 0.74 -20.33
CA TYR A 26 6.17 -0.53 -19.80
C TYR A 26 7.29 -1.29 -19.11
N ILE A 27 7.08 -1.69 -17.86
CA ILE A 27 8.02 -2.57 -17.15
C ILE A 27 7.59 -4.01 -17.42
N ASP A 28 8.45 -4.74 -18.10
CA ASP A 28 8.12 -6.06 -18.63
C ASP A 28 7.93 -7.11 -17.53
N LYS A 29 6.69 -7.54 -17.35
CA LYS A 29 6.28 -8.62 -16.43
C LYS A 29 5.88 -9.91 -17.17
N THR A 30 6.06 -9.97 -18.48
CA THR A 30 5.58 -11.10 -19.30
C THR A 30 6.29 -12.43 -19.00
N LYS A 31 7.48 -12.39 -18.40
CA LYS A 31 8.16 -13.59 -17.86
C LYS A 31 7.29 -14.38 -16.88
N TYR A 32 6.40 -13.70 -16.14
CA TYR A 32 5.49 -14.37 -15.22
C TYR A 32 4.37 -15.13 -15.93
N ILE A 33 3.91 -14.66 -17.10
CA ILE A 33 2.96 -15.39 -17.94
C ILE A 33 3.58 -16.71 -18.39
N VAL A 34 4.83 -16.64 -18.92
CA VAL A 34 5.58 -17.86 -19.30
C VAL A 34 5.67 -18.84 -18.14
N LYS A 35 5.98 -18.33 -16.94
CA LYS A 35 6.11 -19.15 -15.74
C LYS A 35 4.79 -19.82 -15.34
N MET A 36 3.68 -19.08 -15.36
CA MET A 36 2.33 -19.63 -15.10
C MET A 36 1.98 -20.74 -16.06
N MET A 37 2.22 -20.53 -17.36
CA MET A 37 1.93 -21.54 -18.38
C MET A 37 2.80 -22.80 -18.24
N LYS A 38 4.09 -22.64 -17.89
CA LYS A 38 5.01 -23.78 -17.68
C LYS A 38 4.70 -24.56 -16.39
N ASN A 39 4.27 -23.89 -15.33
CA ASN A 39 3.93 -24.55 -14.07
C ASN A 39 2.62 -25.34 -14.13
N GLY A 40 1.82 -25.14 -15.18
CA GLY A 40 0.56 -25.86 -15.39
C GLY A 40 -0.57 -25.52 -14.42
N SER A 41 -0.41 -24.49 -13.59
CA SER A 41 -1.49 -24.03 -12.71
C SER A 41 -2.60 -23.38 -13.53
N GLN A 42 -3.80 -23.93 -13.42
CA GLN A 42 -4.95 -23.49 -14.20
C GLN A 42 -5.80 -22.45 -13.47
N TYR A 43 -5.83 -22.49 -12.14
CA TYR A 43 -6.64 -21.61 -11.29
C TYR A 43 -5.72 -20.86 -10.35
N LEU A 44 -5.56 -19.56 -10.57
CA LEU A 44 -4.63 -18.73 -9.80
C LEU A 44 -5.34 -17.56 -9.12
N PHE A 45 -4.95 -17.31 -7.88
CA PHE A 45 -5.37 -16.15 -7.11
C PHE A 45 -4.18 -15.28 -6.73
N LEU A 46 -4.30 -13.95 -6.95
CA LEU A 46 -3.29 -12.97 -6.56
C LEU A 46 -3.91 -11.80 -5.80
N SER A 47 -3.52 -11.59 -4.56
CA SER A 47 -3.81 -10.35 -3.84
C SER A 47 -2.58 -9.43 -3.84
N ARG A 48 -2.81 -8.13 -4.07
CA ARG A 48 -1.81 -7.05 -3.93
C ARG A 48 -2.52 -5.77 -3.52
N PRO A 49 -1.85 -4.85 -2.86
CA PRO A 49 -2.42 -3.55 -2.53
C PRO A 49 -2.92 -2.80 -3.75
N ARG A 50 -3.72 -1.76 -3.52
CA ARG A 50 -4.17 -0.86 -4.60
C ARG A 50 -2.97 -0.24 -5.31
N ARG A 51 -3.09 -0.01 -6.64
CA ARG A 51 -2.09 0.67 -7.49
C ARG A 51 -0.76 -0.05 -7.67
N PHE A 52 -0.73 -1.36 -7.44
CA PHE A 52 0.43 -2.21 -7.69
C PHE A 52 0.53 -2.75 -9.12
N GLY A 53 -0.44 -2.47 -9.99
CA GLY A 53 -0.44 -2.92 -11.38
C GLY A 53 -1.18 -4.23 -11.63
N LYS A 54 -2.05 -4.69 -10.71
CA LYS A 54 -2.91 -5.88 -10.90
C LYS A 54 -3.72 -5.83 -12.20
N SER A 55 -4.51 -4.77 -12.36
CA SER A 55 -5.37 -4.58 -13.54
C SER A 55 -4.57 -4.48 -14.84
N LEU A 56 -3.37 -3.89 -14.81
CA LEU A 56 -2.46 -3.90 -15.95
C LEU A 56 -2.01 -5.33 -16.27
N PHE A 57 -1.66 -6.12 -15.27
CA PHE A 57 -1.27 -7.52 -15.48
C PHE A 57 -2.43 -8.37 -16.00
N VAL A 58 -3.66 -8.16 -15.48
CA VAL A 58 -4.89 -8.78 -16.02
C VAL A 58 -5.11 -8.40 -17.49
N SER A 59 -4.94 -7.11 -17.82
CA SER A 59 -5.03 -6.64 -19.22
C SER A 59 -3.95 -7.25 -20.12
N THR A 60 -2.73 -7.47 -19.58
CA THR A 60 -1.65 -8.16 -20.30
C THR A 60 -1.99 -9.63 -20.54
N LEU A 61 -2.55 -10.33 -19.54
CA LEU A 61 -3.06 -11.71 -19.71
C LEU A 61 -4.16 -11.78 -20.75
N LYS A 62 -5.09 -10.81 -20.74
CA LYS A 62 -6.16 -10.72 -21.74
C LYS A 62 -5.59 -10.64 -23.15
N ALA A 63 -4.69 -9.69 -23.40
CA ALA A 63 -4.06 -9.54 -24.71
C ALA A 63 -3.29 -10.80 -25.15
N TYR A 64 -2.59 -11.46 -24.21
CA TYR A 64 -1.89 -12.73 -24.47
C TYR A 64 -2.85 -13.82 -24.94
N PHE A 65 -3.92 -14.08 -24.20
CA PHE A 65 -4.87 -15.13 -24.55
C PHE A 65 -5.78 -14.78 -25.74
N GLU A 66 -5.94 -13.50 -26.07
CA GLU A 66 -6.57 -13.06 -27.31
C GLU A 66 -5.64 -13.22 -28.55
N GLY A 67 -4.40 -13.66 -28.34
CA GLY A 67 -3.42 -13.88 -29.41
C GLY A 67 -2.89 -12.59 -30.04
N ARG A 68 -2.89 -11.46 -29.31
CA ARG A 68 -2.43 -10.14 -29.77
C ARG A 68 -0.91 -10.05 -29.80
N LYS A 69 -0.27 -10.93 -30.61
CA LYS A 69 1.19 -11.07 -30.69
C LYS A 69 1.92 -9.74 -30.88
N GLU A 70 1.39 -8.86 -31.71
CA GLU A 70 1.97 -7.56 -32.07
C GLU A 70 2.21 -6.64 -30.87
N LEU A 71 1.44 -6.81 -29.79
CA LEU A 71 1.61 -6.02 -28.57
C LEU A 71 2.80 -6.48 -27.72
N PHE A 72 3.32 -7.66 -27.97
CA PHE A 72 4.38 -8.29 -27.19
C PHE A 72 5.76 -8.20 -27.85
N ASP A 73 5.88 -7.53 -28.98
CA ASP A 73 7.15 -7.36 -29.67
C ASP A 73 8.18 -6.67 -28.74
N GLY A 74 9.37 -7.30 -28.63
CA GLY A 74 10.45 -6.84 -27.78
C GLY A 74 10.27 -7.12 -26.28
N LEU A 75 9.21 -7.86 -25.87
CA LEU A 75 9.02 -8.32 -24.49
C LEU A 75 9.50 -9.76 -24.31
N ALA A 76 9.88 -10.11 -23.08
CA ALA A 76 10.47 -11.42 -22.75
C ALA A 76 9.64 -12.62 -23.21
N ILE A 77 8.31 -12.54 -23.20
CA ILE A 77 7.44 -13.62 -23.62
C ILE A 77 7.61 -13.98 -25.11
N ALA A 78 8.00 -13.02 -25.97
CA ALA A 78 8.16 -13.24 -27.41
C ALA A 78 9.28 -14.24 -27.73
N ASP A 79 10.25 -14.40 -26.85
CA ASP A 79 11.33 -15.39 -26.97
C ASP A 79 10.83 -16.83 -26.71
N TYR A 80 9.77 -16.98 -25.92
CA TYR A 80 9.26 -18.27 -25.46
C TYR A 80 7.99 -18.72 -26.17
N GLU A 81 7.03 -17.79 -26.36
CA GLU A 81 5.73 -18.10 -26.99
C GLU A 81 5.87 -18.08 -28.52
N LYS A 82 5.44 -19.15 -29.17
CA LYS A 82 5.53 -19.29 -30.64
C LYS A 82 4.18 -19.44 -31.32
N GLU A 83 3.21 -20.00 -30.61
CA GLU A 83 1.93 -20.41 -31.22
C GLU A 83 0.88 -19.30 -31.20
N TRP A 84 0.87 -18.48 -30.12
CA TRP A 84 -0.08 -17.37 -29.93
C TRP A 84 -1.53 -17.78 -30.16
N ILE A 85 -1.92 -18.91 -29.56
CA ILE A 85 -3.27 -19.48 -29.71
C ILE A 85 -4.30 -18.50 -29.16
N LYS A 86 -5.30 -18.19 -29.98
CA LYS A 86 -6.41 -17.31 -29.58
C LYS A 86 -7.46 -18.10 -28.81
N HIS A 87 -7.75 -17.67 -27.60
CA HIS A 87 -8.81 -18.18 -26.73
C HIS A 87 -9.92 -17.15 -26.55
N PRO A 88 -11.20 -17.55 -26.34
CA PRO A 88 -12.23 -16.64 -25.86
C PRO A 88 -11.89 -16.21 -24.43
N VAL A 89 -11.83 -14.89 -24.20
CA VAL A 89 -11.49 -14.31 -22.89
C VAL A 89 -12.71 -13.60 -22.31
N LEU A 90 -13.17 -14.06 -21.16
CA LEU A 90 -14.20 -13.39 -20.35
C LEU A 90 -13.51 -12.65 -19.22
N HIS A 91 -13.53 -11.33 -19.27
CA HIS A 91 -12.90 -10.46 -18.27
C HIS A 91 -13.96 -9.69 -17.49
N PHE A 92 -14.07 -9.98 -16.20
CA PHE A 92 -14.99 -9.32 -15.26
C PHE A 92 -14.20 -8.38 -14.35
N ASP A 93 -14.26 -7.08 -14.62
CA ASP A 93 -13.74 -6.03 -13.74
C ASP A 93 -14.83 -5.62 -12.76
N MET A 94 -14.65 -5.92 -11.46
CA MET A 94 -15.61 -5.63 -10.39
C MET A 94 -15.38 -4.27 -9.74
N SER A 95 -14.45 -3.45 -10.23
CA SER A 95 -14.10 -2.14 -9.65
C SER A 95 -15.26 -1.14 -9.63
N THR A 96 -16.26 -1.33 -10.48
CA THR A 96 -17.49 -0.52 -10.55
C THR A 96 -18.56 -0.92 -9.53
N ALA A 97 -18.47 -2.12 -8.97
CA ALA A 97 -19.45 -2.68 -8.04
C ALA A 97 -19.18 -2.22 -6.59
N LYS A 98 -19.30 -0.91 -6.32
CA LYS A 98 -19.04 -0.31 -5.01
C LYS A 98 -20.31 0.27 -4.39
N HIS A 99 -20.38 0.27 -3.05
CA HIS A 99 -21.49 0.84 -2.27
C HIS A 99 -22.86 0.29 -2.69
N MET A 100 -22.94 -1.00 -2.99
CA MET A 100 -24.13 -1.63 -3.53
C MET A 100 -24.96 -2.33 -2.44
N ASP A 101 -26.25 -2.40 -2.70
CA ASP A 101 -27.17 -3.37 -2.09
C ASP A 101 -27.31 -4.60 -2.98
N GLU A 102 -28.17 -5.55 -2.56
CA GLU A 102 -28.48 -6.77 -3.31
C GLU A 102 -28.89 -6.49 -4.75
N LYS A 103 -29.84 -5.54 -4.95
CA LYS A 103 -30.37 -5.21 -6.29
C LYS A 103 -29.30 -4.59 -7.17
N GLY A 104 -28.50 -3.70 -6.62
CA GLY A 104 -27.39 -3.06 -7.32
C GLY A 104 -26.36 -4.07 -7.80
N LEU A 105 -25.93 -4.99 -6.94
CA LEU A 105 -24.94 -6.01 -7.29
C LEU A 105 -25.48 -6.97 -8.37
N LEU A 106 -26.70 -7.45 -8.22
CA LEU A 106 -27.33 -8.31 -9.24
C LEU A 106 -27.45 -7.61 -10.59
N SER A 107 -27.83 -6.33 -10.59
CA SER A 107 -27.90 -5.52 -11.82
C SER A 107 -26.52 -5.40 -12.49
N GLU A 108 -25.48 -5.12 -11.72
CA GLU A 108 -24.10 -4.99 -12.22
C GLU A 108 -23.59 -6.32 -12.83
N LEU A 109 -23.79 -7.44 -12.14
CA LEU A 109 -23.43 -8.76 -12.66
C LEU A 109 -24.18 -9.07 -13.96
N ASN A 110 -25.47 -8.74 -14.03
CA ASN A 110 -26.27 -8.93 -15.22
C ASN A 110 -25.79 -8.08 -16.42
N LEU A 111 -25.37 -6.83 -16.18
CA LEU A 111 -24.81 -5.97 -17.23
C LEU A 111 -23.51 -6.54 -17.78
N LYS A 112 -22.60 -6.98 -16.90
CA LYS A 112 -21.32 -7.58 -17.32
C LYS A 112 -21.50 -8.87 -18.12
N LEU A 113 -22.43 -9.73 -17.73
CA LEU A 113 -22.76 -10.93 -18.49
C LEU A 113 -23.35 -10.58 -19.86
N GLN A 114 -24.23 -9.59 -19.92
CA GLN A 114 -24.88 -9.15 -21.15
C GLN A 114 -23.89 -8.69 -22.22
N GLU A 115 -22.74 -8.11 -21.83
CA GLU A 115 -21.70 -7.70 -22.79
C GLU A 115 -21.19 -8.89 -23.61
N TYR A 116 -20.93 -10.02 -22.95
CA TYR A 116 -20.45 -11.24 -23.61
C TYR A 116 -21.58 -12.07 -24.25
N GLU A 117 -22.80 -12.02 -23.70
CA GLU A 117 -23.96 -12.64 -24.29
C GLU A 117 -24.31 -12.03 -25.66
N LYS A 118 -24.00 -10.77 -25.91
CA LYS A 118 -24.09 -10.16 -27.25
C LYS A 118 -23.17 -10.83 -28.28
N ILE A 119 -22.05 -11.41 -27.81
CA ILE A 119 -21.05 -12.06 -28.66
C ILE A 119 -21.38 -13.55 -28.84
N TYR A 120 -21.62 -14.25 -27.71
CA TYR A 120 -21.76 -15.71 -27.68
C TYR A 120 -23.21 -16.20 -27.55
N GLY A 121 -24.18 -15.30 -27.46
CA GLY A 121 -25.59 -15.60 -27.25
C GLY A 121 -25.95 -15.88 -25.80
N ARG A 122 -27.23 -15.75 -25.48
CA ARG A 122 -27.83 -16.05 -24.19
C ARG A 122 -28.62 -17.35 -24.23
N GLU A 123 -28.53 -18.15 -23.16
CA GLU A 123 -29.37 -19.36 -23.01
C GLU A 123 -30.78 -18.98 -22.53
N GLU A 124 -31.81 -19.50 -23.19
CA GLU A 124 -33.20 -19.32 -22.80
C GLU A 124 -33.46 -20.04 -21.47
N GLY A 125 -34.08 -19.36 -20.51
CA GLY A 125 -34.35 -19.88 -19.16
C GLY A 125 -33.20 -19.72 -18.14
N ALA A 126 -32.01 -19.24 -18.54
CA ALA A 126 -30.97 -18.87 -17.60
C ALA A 126 -31.23 -17.47 -17.05
N GLU A 127 -31.87 -17.39 -15.89
CA GLU A 127 -32.23 -16.10 -15.26
C GLU A 127 -31.17 -15.61 -14.27
N ASN A 128 -30.63 -16.53 -13.48
CA ASN A 128 -29.68 -16.18 -12.43
C ASN A 128 -28.26 -15.95 -12.98
N PRO A 129 -27.48 -15.01 -12.41
CA PRO A 129 -26.13 -14.71 -12.89
C PRO A 129 -25.18 -15.92 -12.95
N ASN A 130 -25.28 -16.87 -12.01
CA ASN A 130 -24.47 -18.09 -12.01
C ASN A 130 -24.81 -19.01 -13.18
N GLN A 131 -26.09 -19.23 -13.48
CA GLN A 131 -26.53 -20.02 -14.64
C GLN A 131 -26.08 -19.36 -15.96
N ARG A 132 -26.25 -18.05 -16.05
CA ARG A 132 -25.81 -17.26 -17.21
C ARG A 132 -24.30 -17.37 -17.43
N LEU A 133 -23.49 -17.27 -16.36
CA LEU A 133 -22.04 -17.46 -16.44
C LEU A 133 -21.70 -18.87 -16.95
N GLN A 134 -22.38 -19.90 -16.43
CA GLN A 134 -22.17 -21.28 -16.83
C GLN A 134 -22.42 -21.47 -18.32
N TYR A 135 -23.58 -21.09 -18.81
CA TYR A 135 -23.92 -21.26 -20.23
C TYR A 135 -23.07 -20.37 -21.14
N LEU A 136 -22.71 -19.18 -20.70
CA LEU A 136 -21.84 -18.29 -21.46
C LEU A 136 -20.45 -18.92 -21.69
N VAL A 137 -19.85 -19.54 -20.68
CA VAL A 137 -18.57 -20.25 -20.84
C VAL A 137 -18.71 -21.44 -21.79
N MET A 138 -19.76 -22.25 -21.65
CA MET A 138 -20.00 -23.40 -22.51
C MET A 138 -20.18 -22.96 -23.99
N ARG A 139 -21.03 -21.97 -24.24
CA ARG A 139 -21.27 -21.42 -25.58
C ARG A 139 -20.02 -20.81 -26.21
N ALA A 140 -19.25 -20.05 -25.45
CA ALA A 140 -18.01 -19.46 -25.94
C ALA A 140 -16.99 -20.55 -26.34
N CYS A 141 -16.91 -21.64 -25.58
CA CYS A 141 -16.07 -22.79 -25.91
C CYS A 141 -16.54 -23.51 -27.15
N GLU A 142 -17.86 -23.80 -27.27
CA GLU A 142 -18.45 -24.50 -28.40
C GLU A 142 -18.31 -23.71 -29.71
N GLN A 143 -18.60 -22.40 -29.69
CA GLN A 143 -18.55 -21.56 -30.89
C GLN A 143 -17.13 -21.33 -31.40
N THR A 144 -16.13 -21.28 -30.50
CA THR A 144 -14.74 -21.01 -30.90
C THR A 144 -13.91 -22.28 -31.08
N GLY A 145 -14.38 -23.42 -30.60
CA GLY A 145 -13.59 -24.65 -30.52
C GLY A 145 -12.38 -24.56 -29.58
N GLN A 146 -12.30 -23.51 -28.77
CA GLN A 146 -11.22 -23.24 -27.86
C GLN A 146 -11.71 -23.09 -26.41
N LYS A 147 -10.97 -23.62 -25.46
CA LYS A 147 -11.27 -23.44 -24.03
C LYS A 147 -11.21 -21.97 -23.63
N VAL A 148 -12.09 -21.58 -22.73
CA VAL A 148 -12.30 -20.21 -22.28
C VAL A 148 -11.26 -19.81 -21.23
N VAL A 149 -10.81 -18.56 -21.28
CA VAL A 149 -10.03 -17.91 -20.24
C VAL A 149 -10.94 -16.98 -19.43
N LEU A 150 -10.93 -17.14 -18.11
CA LEU A 150 -11.73 -16.35 -17.18
C LEU A 150 -10.81 -15.46 -16.34
N LEU A 151 -10.94 -14.15 -16.50
CA LEU A 151 -10.17 -13.16 -15.75
C LEU A 151 -11.12 -12.35 -14.87
N ILE A 152 -10.87 -12.31 -13.57
CA ILE A 152 -11.68 -11.59 -12.58
C ILE A 152 -10.80 -10.60 -11.86
N ASP A 153 -11.03 -9.31 -12.10
CA ASP A 153 -10.27 -8.22 -11.46
C ASP A 153 -11.09 -7.55 -10.37
N GLU A 154 -10.42 -7.16 -9.26
CA GLU A 154 -11.01 -6.53 -8.09
C GLU A 154 -12.25 -7.28 -7.55
N TYR A 155 -12.17 -8.62 -7.47
CA TYR A 155 -13.29 -9.49 -7.08
C TYR A 155 -13.94 -9.11 -5.74
N ASP A 156 -13.20 -8.48 -4.85
CA ASP A 156 -13.59 -8.09 -3.48
C ASP A 156 -14.15 -6.66 -3.38
N ALA A 157 -14.14 -5.90 -4.47
CA ALA A 157 -14.64 -4.52 -4.47
C ALA A 157 -16.09 -4.38 -3.97
N PRO A 158 -17.04 -5.28 -4.30
CA PRO A 158 -18.41 -5.20 -3.79
C PRO A 158 -18.52 -5.34 -2.28
N LEU A 159 -17.55 -5.98 -1.62
CA LEU A 159 -17.58 -6.32 -0.20
C LEU A 159 -16.80 -5.36 0.67
N LEU A 160 -15.74 -4.76 0.13
CA LEU A 160 -14.83 -3.89 0.90
C LEU A 160 -15.53 -2.67 1.49
N ASP A 161 -16.40 -2.02 0.73
CA ASP A 161 -17.05 -0.79 1.16
C ASP A 161 -18.15 -1.05 2.21
N VAL A 162 -18.70 -2.27 2.25
CA VAL A 162 -19.76 -2.68 3.18
C VAL A 162 -19.26 -3.56 4.33
N VAL A 163 -17.95 -3.67 4.52
CA VAL A 163 -17.32 -4.54 5.55
C VAL A 163 -17.83 -4.27 6.97
N HIS A 164 -18.36 -3.07 7.23
CA HIS A 164 -18.94 -2.66 8.51
C HIS A 164 -20.46 -2.85 8.61
N GLU A 165 -21.12 -3.21 7.52
CA GLU A 165 -22.56 -3.41 7.38
C GLU A 165 -22.88 -4.90 7.39
N LYS A 166 -22.93 -5.49 8.57
CA LYS A 166 -22.95 -6.97 8.77
C LYS A 166 -23.98 -7.69 7.89
N ASP A 167 -25.22 -7.20 7.84
CA ASP A 167 -26.30 -7.89 7.10
C ASP A 167 -26.13 -7.72 5.58
N ASN A 168 -25.76 -6.52 5.12
CA ASN A 168 -25.50 -6.25 3.72
C ASN A 168 -24.27 -7.04 3.24
N LEU A 169 -23.19 -7.07 4.02
CA LEU A 169 -21.99 -7.86 3.72
C LEU A 169 -22.32 -9.34 3.53
N GLN A 170 -23.13 -9.94 4.41
CA GLN A 170 -23.53 -11.35 4.28
C GLN A 170 -24.35 -11.60 3.02
N THR A 171 -25.26 -10.68 2.68
CA THR A 171 -26.10 -10.79 1.48
C THR A 171 -25.26 -10.70 0.22
N LEU A 172 -24.42 -9.67 0.10
CA LEU A 172 -23.55 -9.49 -1.08
C LEU A 172 -22.54 -10.63 -1.23
N ARG A 173 -21.98 -11.12 -0.12
CA ARG A 173 -21.09 -12.28 -0.13
C ARG A 173 -21.77 -13.52 -0.70
N ARG A 174 -23.02 -13.81 -0.28
CA ARG A 174 -23.78 -14.96 -0.80
C ARG A 174 -24.05 -14.84 -2.31
N ILE A 175 -24.32 -13.64 -2.80
CA ILE A 175 -24.48 -13.38 -4.25
C ILE A 175 -23.18 -13.67 -4.99
N MET A 176 -22.04 -13.17 -4.49
CA MET A 176 -20.74 -13.42 -5.11
C MET A 176 -20.35 -14.91 -5.05
N GLN A 177 -20.63 -15.59 -3.95
CA GLN A 177 -20.44 -17.04 -3.80
C GLN A 177 -21.20 -17.81 -4.87
N ASN A 178 -22.51 -17.51 -5.02
CA ASN A 178 -23.35 -18.12 -6.03
C ASN A 178 -22.84 -17.82 -7.44
N PHE A 179 -22.41 -16.59 -7.71
CA PHE A 179 -21.90 -16.19 -9.02
C PHE A 179 -20.67 -16.98 -9.44
N TYR A 180 -19.73 -17.24 -8.51
CA TYR A 180 -18.50 -17.98 -8.81
C TYR A 180 -18.64 -19.51 -8.67
N SER A 181 -19.73 -20.02 -8.09
CA SER A 181 -19.91 -21.46 -7.83
C SER A 181 -19.79 -22.36 -9.08
N PRO A 182 -20.19 -21.95 -10.31
CA PRO A 182 -20.06 -22.80 -11.48
C PRO A 182 -18.62 -23.04 -11.94
N ILE A 183 -17.66 -22.21 -11.55
CA ILE A 183 -16.28 -22.23 -12.09
C ILE A 183 -15.65 -23.61 -11.96
N LYS A 184 -15.86 -24.31 -10.83
CA LYS A 184 -15.32 -25.65 -10.62
C LYS A 184 -15.91 -26.69 -11.58
N ALA A 185 -17.21 -26.65 -11.80
CA ALA A 185 -17.90 -27.57 -12.71
C ALA A 185 -17.55 -27.29 -14.18
N LEU A 186 -17.08 -26.09 -14.49
CA LEU A 186 -16.66 -25.65 -15.81
C LEU A 186 -15.22 -26.04 -16.19
N ASP A 187 -14.52 -26.80 -15.38
CA ASP A 187 -13.15 -27.26 -15.65
C ASP A 187 -12.93 -27.83 -17.07
N PRO A 188 -13.82 -28.66 -17.65
CA PRO A 188 -13.65 -29.15 -19.02
C PRO A 188 -13.61 -28.05 -20.08
N TYR A 189 -14.23 -26.89 -19.81
CA TYR A 189 -14.39 -25.76 -20.73
C TYR A 189 -13.39 -24.64 -20.50
N LEU A 190 -12.68 -24.65 -19.34
CA LEU A 190 -11.75 -23.59 -18.96
C LEU A 190 -10.31 -23.93 -19.34
N LYS A 191 -9.60 -22.98 -19.91
CA LYS A 191 -8.15 -23.00 -20.16
C LYS A 191 -7.37 -22.48 -18.97
N PHE A 192 -7.83 -21.37 -18.41
CA PHE A 192 -7.13 -20.63 -17.37
C PHE A 192 -8.10 -19.72 -16.61
N VAL A 193 -7.91 -19.62 -15.31
CA VAL A 193 -8.69 -18.73 -14.43
C VAL A 193 -7.71 -17.91 -13.62
N PHE A 194 -7.84 -16.59 -13.66
CA PHE A 194 -7.03 -15.68 -12.86
C PHE A 194 -7.92 -14.71 -12.10
N ILE A 195 -7.82 -14.73 -10.78
CA ILE A 195 -8.62 -13.90 -9.88
C ILE A 195 -7.70 -12.97 -9.11
N THR A 196 -8.03 -11.68 -9.08
CA THR A 196 -7.25 -10.72 -8.32
C THR A 196 -8.10 -9.76 -7.52
N GLY A 197 -7.55 -9.31 -6.38
CA GLY A 197 -8.17 -8.37 -5.46
C GLY A 197 -7.17 -7.77 -4.49
N ILE A 198 -7.67 -7.09 -3.48
CA ILE A 198 -6.88 -6.49 -2.41
C ILE A 198 -6.81 -7.44 -1.22
N THR A 199 -7.97 -7.97 -0.82
CA THR A 199 -8.12 -8.78 0.39
C THR A 199 -8.18 -10.26 0.06
N LYS A 200 -8.09 -11.08 1.10
CA LYS A 200 -8.22 -12.53 1.01
C LYS A 200 -9.59 -13.04 1.51
N PHE A 201 -10.67 -12.36 1.16
CA PHE A 201 -12.04 -12.90 1.36
C PHE A 201 -12.21 -14.29 0.75
N SER A 202 -11.31 -14.65 -0.15
CA SER A 202 -11.46 -15.74 -1.09
C SER A 202 -11.33 -17.13 -0.48
N GLN A 203 -10.46 -17.33 0.53
CA GLN A 203 -10.11 -18.70 0.92
C GLN A 203 -11.13 -19.39 1.81
N LEU A 204 -11.96 -18.65 2.55
CA LEU A 204 -12.87 -19.25 3.55
C LEU A 204 -14.35 -19.03 3.26
N SER A 205 -14.73 -18.11 2.37
CA SER A 205 -16.16 -17.82 2.17
C SER A 205 -16.64 -17.74 0.72
N ILE A 206 -15.96 -17.02 -0.18
CA ILE A 206 -16.45 -16.85 -1.57
C ILE A 206 -16.06 -18.02 -2.46
N PHE A 207 -14.83 -18.52 -2.29
CA PHE A 207 -14.28 -19.62 -3.08
C PHE A 207 -14.12 -20.92 -2.30
N SER A 208 -14.93 -21.13 -1.24
CA SER A 208 -14.89 -22.36 -0.45
C SER A 208 -15.09 -23.63 -1.30
N GLU A 209 -15.79 -23.50 -2.41
CA GLU A 209 -16.00 -24.58 -3.37
C GLU A 209 -14.86 -24.73 -4.40
N LEU A 210 -14.04 -23.71 -4.59
CA LEU A 210 -12.87 -23.72 -5.47
C LEU A 210 -11.60 -24.17 -4.71
N ASN A 211 -11.60 -25.40 -4.26
CA ASN A 211 -10.47 -25.97 -3.52
C ASN A 211 -9.19 -26.19 -4.38
N ASN A 212 -9.28 -25.98 -5.67
CA ASN A 212 -8.19 -26.02 -6.63
C ASN A 212 -7.59 -24.64 -6.96
N LEU A 213 -8.03 -23.58 -6.27
CA LEU A 213 -7.51 -22.23 -6.44
C LEU A 213 -6.15 -22.09 -5.76
N ASP A 214 -5.09 -21.93 -6.54
CA ASP A 214 -3.70 -21.76 -6.07
C ASP A 214 -3.44 -20.28 -5.74
N ASN A 215 -3.21 -19.99 -4.45
CA ASN A 215 -2.95 -18.65 -3.97
C ASN A 215 -1.45 -18.31 -4.06
N ILE A 216 -1.08 -17.64 -5.15
CA ILE A 216 0.32 -17.26 -5.44
C ILE A 216 0.78 -15.97 -4.72
N SER A 217 -0.05 -15.38 -3.87
CA SER A 217 0.23 -14.06 -3.28
C SER A 217 1.49 -14.01 -2.42
N MET A 218 1.85 -15.13 -1.77
CA MET A 218 3.04 -15.22 -0.91
C MET A 218 4.12 -16.17 -1.47
N TYR A 219 4.05 -16.53 -2.76
CA TYR A 219 5.11 -17.32 -3.37
C TYR A 219 6.28 -16.43 -3.79
N ASP A 220 7.49 -16.75 -3.31
CA ASP A 220 8.72 -15.99 -3.59
C ASP A 220 8.90 -15.69 -5.08
N HIS A 221 8.62 -16.69 -5.91
CA HIS A 221 8.80 -16.58 -7.34
C HIS A 221 7.71 -15.78 -8.09
N TYR A 222 6.66 -15.31 -7.40
CA TYR A 222 5.65 -14.36 -7.90
C TYR A 222 5.64 -13.04 -7.11
N SER A 223 6.59 -12.82 -6.21
CA SER A 223 6.63 -11.63 -5.35
C SER A 223 6.65 -10.32 -6.15
N ALA A 224 7.45 -10.25 -7.20
CA ALA A 224 7.60 -9.08 -8.06
C ALA A 224 6.73 -9.12 -9.34
N ILE A 225 5.68 -9.96 -9.40
CA ILE A 225 4.70 -10.00 -10.52
C ILE A 225 3.98 -8.66 -10.68
N CYS A 226 3.71 -8.00 -9.56
CA CYS A 226 3.25 -6.63 -9.44
C CYS A 226 4.26 -5.85 -8.61
N GLY A 227 4.33 -4.53 -8.81
CA GLY A 227 5.40 -3.73 -8.24
C GLY A 227 6.59 -3.60 -9.20
N ILE A 228 7.60 -2.85 -8.81
CA ILE A 228 8.84 -2.66 -9.57
C ILE A 228 9.99 -3.09 -8.68
N SER A 229 10.81 -4.04 -9.12
CA SER A 229 11.98 -4.47 -8.37
C SER A 229 13.13 -3.46 -8.51
N LYS A 230 14.09 -3.52 -7.57
CA LYS A 230 15.30 -2.69 -7.65
C LYS A 230 16.10 -2.96 -8.92
N THR A 231 16.15 -4.21 -9.35
CA THR A 231 16.79 -4.58 -10.63
C THR A 231 16.10 -3.92 -11.81
N GLU A 232 14.77 -3.90 -11.87
CA GLU A 232 14.00 -3.24 -12.92
C GLU A 232 14.19 -1.72 -12.90
N LEU A 233 14.24 -1.10 -11.70
CA LEU A 233 14.57 0.32 -11.55
C LEU A 233 15.94 0.65 -12.16
N LEU A 234 16.96 -0.12 -11.81
CA LEU A 234 18.36 0.13 -12.22
C LEU A 234 18.66 -0.25 -13.68
N THR A 235 17.80 -1.03 -14.34
CA THR A 235 17.96 -1.46 -15.73
C THR A 235 16.99 -0.78 -16.67
N GLN A 236 15.69 -1.05 -16.51
CA GLN A 236 14.65 -0.58 -17.44
C GLN A 236 14.31 0.91 -17.26
N MET A 237 14.52 1.46 -16.04
CA MET A 237 14.16 2.84 -15.69
C MET A 237 15.39 3.73 -15.44
N LYS A 238 16.60 3.22 -15.60
CA LYS A 238 17.83 3.96 -15.32
C LYS A 238 17.87 5.37 -15.98
N PRO A 239 17.57 5.54 -17.28
CA PRO A 239 17.58 6.86 -17.91
C PRO A 239 16.57 7.84 -17.26
N ASP A 240 15.44 7.32 -16.80
CA ASP A 240 14.40 8.14 -16.17
C ASP A 240 14.84 8.62 -14.78
N VAL A 241 15.52 7.76 -14.01
CA VAL A 241 16.11 8.09 -12.70
C VAL A 241 17.24 9.10 -12.86
N GLU A 242 18.10 8.97 -13.89
CA GLU A 242 19.16 9.95 -14.22
C GLU A 242 18.56 11.33 -14.53
N LEU A 243 17.44 11.38 -15.28
CA LEU A 243 16.74 12.63 -15.57
C LEU A 243 16.11 13.24 -14.30
N LEU A 244 15.58 12.41 -13.40
CA LEU A 244 15.05 12.87 -12.12
C LEU A 244 16.17 13.42 -11.21
N ALA A 245 17.29 12.71 -11.10
CA ALA A 245 18.48 13.14 -10.35
C ALA A 245 18.99 14.51 -10.82
N LYS A 246 19.16 14.65 -12.14
CA LYS A 246 19.58 15.92 -12.76
C LYS A 246 18.60 17.06 -12.46
N ALA A 247 17.29 16.80 -12.50
CA ALA A 247 16.27 17.81 -12.24
C ALA A 247 16.27 18.30 -10.78
N ASN A 248 16.73 17.44 -9.83
CA ASN A 248 16.80 17.76 -8.41
C ASN A 248 18.22 18.15 -7.93
N GLY A 249 19.21 18.17 -8.83
CA GLY A 249 20.58 18.60 -8.52
C GLY A 249 21.36 17.62 -7.62
N VAL A 250 21.00 16.33 -7.66
CA VAL A 250 21.63 15.26 -6.88
C VAL A 250 22.27 14.21 -7.80
N THR A 251 23.12 13.35 -7.24
CA THR A 251 23.71 12.23 -7.96
C THR A 251 22.67 11.13 -8.24
N PHE A 252 23.00 10.21 -9.15
CA PHE A 252 22.15 9.05 -9.45
C PHE A 252 21.97 8.17 -8.20
N GLU A 253 23.05 7.93 -7.45
CA GLU A 253 23.08 7.11 -6.24
C GLU A 253 22.22 7.71 -5.12
N GLU A 254 22.31 9.02 -4.91
CA GLU A 254 21.46 9.76 -3.95
C GLU A 254 19.98 9.68 -4.36
N MET A 255 19.67 9.83 -5.64
CA MET A 255 18.30 9.72 -6.13
C MET A 255 17.75 8.29 -5.96
N VAL A 256 18.55 7.26 -6.24
CA VAL A 256 18.15 5.87 -6.00
C VAL A 256 17.90 5.63 -4.51
N ALA A 257 18.73 6.18 -3.62
CA ALA A 257 18.54 6.07 -2.18
C ALA A 257 17.25 6.76 -1.73
N GLU A 258 16.96 7.96 -2.23
CA GLU A 258 15.75 8.71 -1.94
C GLU A 258 14.48 7.98 -2.43
N LEU A 259 14.50 7.46 -3.66
CA LEU A 259 13.41 6.67 -4.22
C LEU A 259 13.17 5.38 -3.41
N THR A 260 14.25 4.75 -2.94
CA THR A 260 14.18 3.55 -2.10
C THR A 260 13.52 3.87 -0.76
N ASP A 261 13.94 4.94 -0.07
CA ASP A 261 13.35 5.37 1.20
C ASP A 261 11.85 5.70 1.06
N PHE A 262 11.48 6.37 -0.06
CA PHE A 262 10.12 6.84 -0.27
C PHE A 262 9.14 5.78 -0.79
N TYR A 263 9.54 4.87 -1.69
CA TYR A 263 8.58 4.04 -2.46
C TYR A 263 8.85 2.55 -2.46
N ASP A 264 10.04 2.11 -2.02
CA ASP A 264 10.43 0.70 -1.91
C ASP A 264 9.90 0.05 -0.63
N GLY A 265 10.35 -1.16 -0.35
CA GLY A 265 10.16 -1.84 0.94
C GLY A 265 8.87 -2.62 1.06
N TYR A 266 8.07 -2.78 -0.01
CA TYR A 266 6.97 -3.73 -0.02
C TYR A 266 7.47 -5.15 -0.21
N HIS A 267 7.22 -5.99 0.77
CA HIS A 267 7.68 -7.38 0.83
C HIS A 267 6.48 -8.33 0.95
N PHE A 268 6.36 -9.28 0.01
CA PHE A 268 5.14 -10.10 -0.12
C PHE A 268 5.33 -11.58 0.18
N SER A 269 6.54 -12.02 0.53
CA SER A 269 6.84 -13.41 0.86
C SER A 269 8.02 -13.50 1.83
N GLU A 270 8.45 -14.70 2.23
CA GLU A 270 9.47 -14.87 3.28
C GLU A 270 10.89 -14.53 2.83
N HIS A 271 11.21 -14.80 1.55
CA HIS A 271 12.58 -14.72 1.02
C HIS A 271 12.70 -13.89 -0.27
N ALA A 272 11.66 -13.14 -0.61
CA ALA A 272 11.65 -12.34 -1.83
C ALA A 272 12.38 -11.00 -1.69
N GLU A 273 12.65 -10.38 -2.83
CA GLU A 273 13.11 -9.00 -2.89
C GLU A 273 11.97 -8.02 -2.57
N ASP A 274 12.32 -6.84 -2.05
CA ASP A 274 11.41 -5.73 -1.91
C ASP A 274 11.03 -5.15 -3.28
N VAL A 275 9.84 -4.54 -3.35
CA VAL A 275 9.38 -3.89 -4.57
C VAL A 275 8.85 -2.49 -4.29
N PHE A 276 9.10 -1.59 -5.23
CA PHE A 276 8.58 -0.23 -5.24
C PHE A 276 7.10 -0.21 -5.58
N ASN A 277 6.37 0.75 -5.02
CA ASN A 277 5.03 1.09 -5.48
C ASN A 277 5.09 1.69 -6.90
N PRO A 278 4.52 1.04 -7.92
CA PRO A 278 4.64 1.49 -9.31
C PRO A 278 4.00 2.86 -9.54
N PHE A 279 2.86 3.13 -8.91
CA PHE A 279 2.11 4.36 -9.12
C PHE A 279 2.88 5.58 -8.63
N SER A 280 3.42 5.51 -7.41
CA SER A 280 4.16 6.61 -6.81
C SER A 280 5.49 6.83 -7.52
N LEU A 281 6.21 5.76 -7.85
CA LEU A 281 7.47 5.82 -8.57
C LEU A 281 7.30 6.46 -9.97
N VAL A 282 6.34 5.97 -10.77
CA VAL A 282 6.08 6.50 -12.12
C VAL A 282 5.62 7.96 -12.05
N LYS A 283 4.87 8.33 -11.02
CA LYS A 283 4.41 9.71 -10.81
C LYS A 283 5.57 10.64 -10.43
N ALA A 284 6.53 10.17 -9.62
CA ALA A 284 7.73 10.91 -9.28
C ALA A 284 8.60 11.18 -10.53
N LEU A 285 8.82 10.16 -11.36
CA LEU A 285 9.57 10.30 -12.61
C LEU A 285 8.90 11.29 -13.59
N ARG A 286 7.57 11.17 -13.77
CA ARG A 286 6.80 12.08 -14.62
C ARG A 286 6.89 13.53 -14.15
N ASN A 287 6.70 13.75 -12.84
CA ASN A 287 6.64 15.10 -12.24
C ASN A 287 8.03 15.66 -11.92
N LYS A 288 9.09 14.85 -12.08
CA LYS A 288 10.48 15.16 -11.69
C LYS A 288 10.58 15.62 -10.23
N LYS A 289 9.81 15.00 -9.34
CA LYS A 289 9.74 15.34 -7.92
C LYS A 289 9.38 14.13 -7.09
N VAL A 290 10.14 13.86 -6.02
CA VAL A 290 9.79 12.86 -4.99
C VAL A 290 8.78 13.49 -4.03
N ALA A 291 7.63 12.85 -3.82
CA ALA A 291 6.57 13.31 -2.92
C ALA A 291 5.61 12.15 -2.59
N ALA A 292 4.77 12.32 -1.55
CA ALA A 292 3.75 11.35 -1.20
C ALA A 292 2.57 11.39 -2.21
N TYR A 293 2.53 10.45 -3.12
CA TYR A 293 1.51 10.36 -4.18
C TYR A 293 0.41 9.34 -3.89
N TRP A 294 0.71 8.27 -3.14
CA TRP A 294 -0.23 7.16 -2.93
C TRP A 294 -1.51 7.59 -2.22
N PHE A 295 -1.35 8.40 -1.18
CA PHE A 295 -2.47 8.98 -0.41
C PHE A 295 -3.23 10.12 -1.12
N SER A 296 -2.69 10.67 -2.21
CA SER A 296 -3.34 11.77 -2.94
C SER A 296 -4.73 11.42 -3.50
N SER A 297 -5.10 10.13 -3.50
CA SER A 297 -6.42 9.63 -3.90
C SER A 297 -7.39 9.40 -2.74
N GLY A 298 -7.03 9.85 -1.55
CA GLY A 298 -7.78 9.68 -0.32
C GLY A 298 -7.47 8.35 0.40
N THR A 299 -7.46 8.41 1.73
CA THR A 299 -7.44 7.21 2.57
C THR A 299 -8.81 6.55 2.49
N PRO A 300 -8.88 5.23 2.25
CA PRO A 300 -10.17 4.56 2.20
C PRO A 300 -10.95 4.73 3.51
N SER A 301 -12.19 5.19 3.43
CA SER A 301 -13.03 5.44 4.60
C SER A 301 -13.23 4.20 5.47
N TYR A 302 -13.25 3.02 4.84
CA TYR A 302 -13.36 1.75 5.55
C TYR A 302 -12.15 1.48 6.48
N LEU A 303 -10.94 1.92 6.10
CA LEU A 303 -9.75 1.76 6.93
C LEU A 303 -9.87 2.59 8.21
N ILE A 304 -10.21 3.87 8.08
CA ILE A 304 -10.38 4.75 9.25
C ILE A 304 -11.44 4.20 10.20
N LYS A 305 -12.59 3.75 9.68
CA LYS A 305 -13.64 3.10 10.48
C LYS A 305 -13.13 1.83 11.17
N THR A 306 -12.28 1.05 10.51
CA THR A 306 -11.70 -0.17 11.09
C THR A 306 -10.74 0.17 12.23
N LEU A 307 -9.84 1.15 12.05
CA LEU A 307 -8.92 1.60 13.09
C LEU A 307 -9.68 2.11 14.32
N GLN A 308 -10.74 2.89 14.11
CA GLN A 308 -11.62 3.37 15.19
C GLN A 308 -12.34 2.20 15.90
N LYS A 309 -12.89 1.24 15.14
CA LYS A 309 -13.59 0.06 15.71
C LYS A 309 -12.69 -0.76 16.62
N TYR A 310 -11.43 -0.95 16.25
CA TYR A 310 -10.48 -1.76 17.03
C TYR A 310 -9.62 -0.93 17.98
N HIS A 311 -9.92 0.37 18.14
CA HIS A 311 -9.18 1.29 19.01
C HIS A 311 -7.66 1.26 18.80
N VAL A 312 -7.23 1.18 17.53
CA VAL A 312 -5.82 1.13 17.17
C VAL A 312 -5.23 2.53 17.23
N GLY A 313 -4.33 2.73 18.17
CA GLY A 313 -3.54 3.97 18.25
C GLY A 313 -2.48 4.01 17.15
N VAL A 314 -2.04 5.22 16.78
CA VAL A 314 -1.01 5.42 15.74
C VAL A 314 0.28 4.69 16.08
N MET A 315 0.69 4.76 17.35
CA MET A 315 1.88 4.06 17.87
C MET A 315 1.73 2.52 17.89
N ASP A 316 0.49 2.03 17.84
CA ASP A 316 0.21 0.59 17.86
C ASP A 316 0.36 -0.07 16.49
N ILE A 317 0.69 0.68 15.45
CA ILE A 317 0.77 0.16 14.07
C ILE A 317 2.16 -0.41 13.78
N GLU A 318 3.22 0.19 14.33
CA GLU A 318 4.61 -0.16 14.03
C GLU A 318 5.09 -1.45 14.70
N LYS A 319 6.04 -2.13 14.04
CA LYS A 319 6.81 -3.28 14.57
C LYS A 319 5.94 -4.39 15.17
N LYS A 320 4.79 -4.68 14.57
CA LYS A 320 3.90 -5.75 15.04
C LYS A 320 4.48 -7.13 14.76
N SER A 321 4.55 -7.96 15.80
CA SER A 321 4.85 -9.39 15.65
C SER A 321 3.54 -10.14 15.45
N ALA A 322 3.43 -10.95 14.39
CA ALA A 322 2.23 -11.65 14.00
C ALA A 322 2.55 -13.04 13.43
N SER A 323 1.66 -14.02 13.63
CA SER A 323 1.64 -15.26 12.85
C SER A 323 0.95 -15.03 11.51
N ILE A 324 1.04 -16.00 10.59
CA ILE A 324 0.31 -15.92 9.32
C ILE A 324 -1.20 -15.78 9.55
N ASP A 325 -1.74 -16.46 10.55
CA ASP A 325 -3.15 -16.44 10.90
C ASP A 325 -3.63 -15.10 11.46
N ASP A 326 -2.70 -14.26 11.94
CA ASP A 326 -3.04 -12.94 12.49
C ASP A 326 -3.25 -11.89 11.38
N PHE A 327 -2.68 -12.05 10.20
CA PHE A 327 -2.76 -11.04 9.13
C PHE A 327 -3.27 -11.59 7.78
N ASP A 328 -3.41 -12.92 7.66
CA ASP A 328 -3.89 -13.59 6.45
C ASP A 328 -5.32 -14.13 6.60
N VAL A 329 -6.17 -13.41 7.33
CA VAL A 329 -7.57 -13.78 7.58
C VAL A 329 -8.54 -12.93 6.77
N SER A 330 -9.75 -13.49 6.57
CA SER A 330 -10.83 -12.74 5.94
C SER A 330 -11.35 -11.61 6.82
N PRO A 331 -11.84 -10.51 6.24
CA PRO A 331 -12.37 -9.38 7.02
C PRO A 331 -13.47 -9.73 8.02
N GLU A 332 -14.25 -10.78 7.79
CA GLU A 332 -15.29 -11.22 8.75
C GLU A 332 -14.72 -11.91 9.99
N GLN A 333 -13.54 -12.49 9.87
CA GLN A 333 -12.85 -13.20 10.95
C GLN A 333 -11.83 -12.33 11.69
N MET A 334 -11.67 -11.08 11.26
CA MET A 334 -10.72 -10.16 11.89
C MET A 334 -11.08 -9.88 13.34
N THR A 335 -10.12 -10.09 14.22
CA THR A 335 -10.16 -9.69 15.64
C THR A 335 -9.39 -8.39 15.89
N SER A 336 -8.67 -7.89 14.89
CA SER A 336 -7.88 -6.66 14.93
C SER A 336 -7.85 -5.97 13.55
N ALA A 337 -7.31 -4.76 13.47
CA ALA A 337 -7.14 -4.06 12.20
C ALA A 337 -5.95 -4.59 11.36
N LEU A 338 -5.10 -5.44 11.93
CA LEU A 338 -3.83 -5.89 11.36
C LEU A 338 -3.97 -6.54 9.97
N PRO A 339 -4.93 -7.47 9.74
CA PRO A 339 -5.12 -8.09 8.42
C PRO A 339 -5.43 -7.05 7.35
N LEU A 340 -6.30 -6.10 7.64
CA LEU A 340 -6.69 -5.08 6.69
C LEU A 340 -5.54 -4.12 6.38
N LEU A 341 -4.76 -3.72 7.39
CA LEU A 341 -3.57 -2.89 7.21
C LEU A 341 -2.54 -3.56 6.30
N TYR A 342 -2.28 -4.86 6.51
CA TYR A 342 -1.34 -5.62 5.68
C TYR A 342 -1.86 -5.80 4.25
N GLN A 343 -3.07 -6.32 4.08
CA GLN A 343 -3.64 -6.62 2.75
C GLN A 343 -3.85 -5.36 1.91
N SER A 344 -4.17 -4.23 2.55
CA SER A 344 -4.28 -2.93 1.87
C SER A 344 -2.94 -2.24 1.60
N GLY A 345 -1.81 -2.77 2.11
CA GLY A 345 -0.47 -2.26 1.85
C GLY A 345 -0.02 -1.11 2.76
N TYR A 346 -0.69 -0.91 3.89
CA TYR A 346 -0.22 0.02 4.93
C TYR A 346 0.87 -0.58 5.80
N LEU A 347 0.85 -1.92 5.94
CA LEU A 347 1.93 -2.69 6.54
C LEU A 347 2.47 -3.70 5.53
N THR A 348 3.71 -4.11 5.77
CA THR A 348 4.40 -5.15 4.98
C THR A 348 5.23 -6.03 5.89
N ILE A 349 5.66 -7.18 5.38
CA ILE A 349 6.62 -8.05 6.06
C ILE A 349 7.99 -7.35 6.06
N LYS A 350 8.63 -7.22 7.23
CA LYS A 350 10.01 -6.71 7.35
C LYS A 350 11.00 -7.81 7.72
N LYS A 351 10.54 -8.80 8.49
CA LYS A 351 11.35 -9.97 8.87
C LYS A 351 10.47 -11.17 9.08
N TYR A 352 11.00 -12.34 8.83
CA TYR A 352 10.43 -13.61 9.20
C TYR A 352 11.36 -14.38 10.13
N ASN A 353 10.83 -14.93 11.22
CA ASN A 353 11.54 -15.81 12.13
C ASN A 353 11.07 -17.25 11.92
N PRO A 354 11.86 -18.11 11.28
CA PRO A 354 11.45 -19.47 10.95
C PRO A 354 11.30 -20.38 12.19
N ILE A 355 12.01 -20.07 13.28
CA ILE A 355 11.94 -20.86 14.52
C ILE A 355 10.60 -20.62 15.23
N LEU A 356 10.19 -19.36 15.31
CA LEU A 356 8.94 -18.95 15.96
C LEU A 356 7.74 -18.94 15.01
N GLN A 357 7.97 -19.10 13.71
CA GLN A 357 6.99 -18.94 12.63
C GLN A 357 6.23 -17.60 12.74
N LYS A 358 6.99 -16.53 13.06
CA LYS A 358 6.44 -15.20 13.25
C LYS A 358 7.04 -14.20 12.27
N TYR A 359 6.18 -13.34 11.79
CA TYR A 359 6.49 -12.20 10.94
C TYR A 359 6.57 -10.93 11.77
N GLN A 360 7.51 -10.07 11.45
CA GLN A 360 7.51 -8.69 11.90
C GLN A 360 6.93 -7.82 10.80
N LEU A 361 5.85 -7.13 11.11
CA LEU A 361 5.16 -6.20 10.20
C LEU A 361 5.47 -4.76 10.59
N ASP A 362 5.68 -3.89 9.59
CA ASP A 362 5.91 -2.47 9.78
C ASP A 362 5.49 -1.70 8.52
N TYR A 363 5.52 -0.36 8.55
CA TYR A 363 5.32 0.45 7.36
C TYR A 363 6.30 0.05 6.26
N PRO A 364 5.85 -0.05 4.98
CA PRO A 364 6.75 -0.37 3.89
C PRO A 364 7.83 0.70 3.71
N ASN A 365 7.46 1.99 3.76
CA ASN A 365 8.32 3.10 3.42
C ASN A 365 7.82 4.43 4.01
N LYS A 366 8.59 5.48 3.76
CA LYS A 366 8.33 6.85 4.23
C LYS A 366 7.02 7.43 3.68
N GLU A 367 6.69 7.17 2.41
CA GLU A 367 5.44 7.65 1.81
C GLU A 367 4.22 7.17 2.59
N VAL A 368 4.16 5.86 2.88
CA VAL A 368 3.02 5.24 3.57
C VAL A 368 2.93 5.72 5.02
N ARG A 369 4.08 5.81 5.70
CA ARG A 369 4.15 6.33 7.08
C ARG A 369 3.60 7.76 7.15
N ILE A 370 4.11 8.67 6.33
CA ILE A 370 3.66 10.07 6.27
C ILE A 370 2.16 10.14 5.97
N GLY A 371 1.69 9.38 4.98
CA GLY A 371 0.30 9.38 4.59
C GLY A 371 -0.64 8.86 5.69
N MET A 372 -0.23 7.80 6.41
CA MET A 372 -0.99 7.24 7.53
C MET A 372 -1.08 8.26 8.67
N VAL A 373 0.05 8.86 9.05
CA VAL A 373 0.08 9.90 10.08
C VAL A 373 -0.82 11.07 9.73
N LYS A 374 -0.72 11.61 8.50
CA LYS A 374 -1.60 12.68 8.01
C LYS A 374 -3.07 12.31 8.04
N SER A 375 -3.41 11.05 7.75
CA SER A 375 -4.78 10.57 7.75
C SER A 375 -5.37 10.39 9.14
N LEU A 376 -4.54 10.06 10.13
CA LEU A 376 -4.95 9.83 11.52
C LEU A 376 -4.86 11.10 12.38
N ALA A 377 -3.98 12.03 12.02
CA ALA A 377 -3.77 13.26 12.77
C ALA A 377 -5.08 14.03 13.10
N PRO A 378 -6.08 14.16 12.21
CA PRO A 378 -7.34 14.83 12.53
C PRO A 378 -8.13 14.22 13.70
N ASN A 379 -7.89 12.94 14.01
CA ASN A 379 -8.56 12.26 15.13
C ASN A 379 -7.94 12.63 16.50
N TYR A 380 -6.72 13.15 16.50
CA TYR A 380 -5.95 13.49 17.71
C TYR A 380 -5.63 14.98 17.82
N LEU A 381 -5.59 15.69 16.70
CA LEU A 381 -5.23 17.10 16.60
C LEU A 381 -6.44 17.90 16.11
N SER A 382 -6.59 19.15 16.57
CA SER A 382 -7.72 19.98 16.17
C SER A 382 -7.74 20.24 14.65
N PRO A 383 -8.88 20.02 13.95
CA PRO A 383 -8.99 20.25 12.52
C PRO A 383 -8.66 21.70 12.11
N ILE A 384 -8.98 22.68 12.95
CA ILE A 384 -8.77 24.11 12.68
C ILE A 384 -7.30 24.46 12.54
N GLN A 385 -6.42 23.68 13.20
CA GLN A 385 -4.95 23.92 13.20
C GLN A 385 -4.22 23.08 12.15
N LEU A 386 -4.83 21.98 11.70
CA LEU A 386 -4.27 21.13 10.63
C LEU A 386 -4.52 21.68 9.23
N ASP A 387 -5.64 22.39 9.01
CA ASP A 387 -5.99 22.95 7.70
C ASP A 387 -4.97 23.97 7.16
N ASN A 388 -4.17 24.57 8.04
CA ASN A 388 -3.14 25.52 7.64
C ASN A 388 -1.71 24.94 7.64
N ASN A 389 -1.47 23.70 8.11
CA ASN A 389 -0.11 23.18 8.39
C ASN A 389 0.77 24.18 9.19
N GLY A 390 0.17 25.28 9.66
CA GLY A 390 0.89 26.44 10.18
C GLY A 390 1.79 26.08 11.35
N PHE A 391 1.25 25.29 12.31
CA PHE A 391 2.04 24.90 13.48
C PHE A 391 3.30 24.10 13.11
N VAL A 392 3.18 23.10 12.23
CA VAL A 392 4.34 22.26 11.84
C VAL A 392 5.36 23.10 11.07
N PHE A 393 4.91 24.00 10.21
CA PHE A 393 5.81 24.92 9.48
C PHE A 393 6.46 25.92 10.43
N ASP A 394 5.71 26.56 11.31
CA ASP A 394 6.24 27.50 12.30
C ASP A 394 7.27 26.82 13.21
N PHE A 395 7.02 25.58 13.62
CA PHE A 395 7.94 24.79 14.42
C PHE A 395 9.22 24.49 13.64
N LEU A 396 9.10 24.02 12.40
CA LEU A 396 10.24 23.72 11.52
C LEU A 396 11.05 24.97 11.17
N GLU A 397 10.40 26.10 10.89
CA GLU A 397 11.06 27.39 10.64
C GLU A 397 11.93 27.79 11.83
N ASN A 398 11.39 27.73 13.05
CA ASN A 398 12.16 27.98 14.26
C ASN A 398 13.35 27.00 14.39
N LEU A 399 13.16 25.71 14.07
CA LEU A 399 14.27 24.74 14.12
C LEU A 399 15.36 25.05 13.09
N LEU A 400 14.99 25.41 11.86
CA LEU A 400 15.94 25.77 10.79
C LEU A 400 16.71 27.04 11.11
N ASP A 401 16.10 27.94 11.88
CA ASP A 401 16.73 29.16 12.41
C ASP A 401 17.54 28.90 13.70
N ASN A 402 17.73 27.64 14.07
CA ASN A 402 18.40 27.24 15.34
C ASN A 402 17.73 27.81 16.61
N ASN A 403 16.43 28.10 16.55
CA ASN A 403 15.63 28.64 17.64
C ASN A 403 14.77 27.54 18.30
N MET A 404 15.39 26.59 18.98
CA MET A 404 14.68 25.52 19.68
C MET A 404 13.75 26.03 20.79
N ASP A 405 14.09 27.12 21.47
CA ASP A 405 13.20 27.76 22.45
C ASP A 405 11.90 28.21 21.81
N GLY A 406 11.97 28.90 20.68
CA GLY A 406 10.80 29.35 19.94
C GLY A 406 9.95 28.16 19.42
N ALA A 407 10.59 27.09 18.97
CA ALA A 407 9.90 25.88 18.56
C ALA A 407 9.12 25.24 19.73
N LEU A 408 9.75 25.10 20.90
CA LEU A 408 9.12 24.53 22.10
C LEU A 408 8.01 25.43 22.67
N GLN A 409 8.16 26.76 22.61
CA GLN A 409 7.07 27.69 22.95
C GLN A 409 5.85 27.52 22.05
N LYS A 410 6.06 27.36 20.74
CA LYS A 410 4.96 27.07 19.79
C LYS A 410 4.29 25.74 20.12
N MET A 411 5.08 24.71 20.43
CA MET A 411 4.56 23.40 20.84
C MET A 411 3.79 23.49 22.16
N GLN A 412 4.28 24.24 23.14
CA GLN A 412 3.58 24.49 24.41
C GLN A 412 2.20 25.12 24.17
N ALA A 413 2.16 26.19 23.38
CA ALA A 413 0.90 26.88 23.04
C ALA A 413 -0.07 25.95 22.29
N TYR A 414 0.45 25.16 21.36
CA TYR A 414 -0.34 24.20 20.60
C TYR A 414 -0.97 23.14 21.51
N LEU A 415 -0.17 22.49 22.36
CA LEU A 415 -0.65 21.47 23.31
C LEU A 415 -1.70 22.04 24.26
N ALA A 416 -1.51 23.26 24.75
CA ALA A 416 -2.48 23.94 25.60
C ALA A 416 -3.83 24.16 24.88
N SER A 417 -3.80 24.41 23.56
CA SER A 417 -5.00 24.65 22.76
C SER A 417 -5.84 23.39 22.51
N ILE A 418 -5.20 22.20 22.41
CA ILE A 418 -5.88 20.92 22.15
C ILE A 418 -6.29 20.17 23.41
N SER A 419 -5.84 20.60 24.57
CA SER A 419 -5.96 19.87 25.85
C SER A 419 -7.42 19.55 26.25
N ASN A 420 -8.40 20.33 25.80
CA ASN A 420 -9.82 20.09 26.09
C ASN A 420 -10.50 19.08 25.14
N GLN A 421 -9.85 18.68 24.06
CA GLN A 421 -10.41 17.81 23.02
C GLN A 421 -9.93 16.36 23.12
N LEU A 422 -8.83 16.11 23.84
CA LEU A 422 -8.33 14.76 24.09
C LEU A 422 -9.25 14.07 25.11
N SER A 423 -9.87 12.97 24.70
CA SER A 423 -10.87 12.23 25.49
C SER A 423 -10.30 11.53 26.72
N ASN A 424 -9.02 11.16 26.70
CA ASN A 424 -8.31 10.53 27.78
C ASN A 424 -7.07 11.36 28.16
N LYS A 425 -6.84 11.57 29.45
CA LYS A 425 -5.83 12.49 29.99
C LYS A 425 -4.67 11.70 30.61
N ASN A 426 -4.03 10.85 29.82
CA ASN A 426 -2.96 9.99 30.29
C ASN A 426 -1.67 10.22 29.50
N GLU A 427 -0.57 9.69 30.02
CA GLU A 427 0.77 9.75 29.40
C GLU A 427 0.76 9.28 27.94
N ARG A 428 -0.02 8.23 27.62
CA ARG A 428 -0.11 7.66 26.27
C ARG A 428 -0.71 8.62 25.24
N ASP A 429 -1.70 9.42 25.63
CA ASP A 429 -2.29 10.43 24.73
C ASP A 429 -1.28 11.53 24.39
N PHE A 430 -0.50 11.96 25.38
CA PHE A 430 0.58 12.91 25.19
C PHE A 430 1.68 12.35 24.26
N GLN A 431 2.16 11.14 24.53
CA GLN A 431 3.13 10.45 23.67
C GLN A 431 2.61 10.32 22.24
N THR A 432 1.32 10.03 22.06
CA THR A 432 0.68 9.94 20.73
C THR A 432 0.72 11.29 19.99
N VAL A 433 0.42 12.40 20.66
CA VAL A 433 0.47 13.74 20.04
C VAL A 433 1.89 14.09 19.62
N PHE A 434 2.89 13.86 20.50
CA PHE A 434 4.30 14.06 20.17
C PHE A 434 4.73 13.20 18.97
N TYR A 435 4.43 11.93 19.01
CA TYR A 435 4.68 11.01 17.90
C TYR A 435 4.11 11.54 16.57
N LEU A 436 2.85 12.00 16.57
CA LEU A 436 2.22 12.56 15.37
C LEU A 436 2.94 13.81 14.88
N ILE A 437 3.29 14.73 15.75
CA ILE A 437 4.00 15.96 15.41
C ILE A 437 5.37 15.63 14.79
N PHE A 438 6.17 14.78 15.42
CA PHE A 438 7.49 14.41 14.90
C PHE A 438 7.40 13.63 13.57
N ASN A 439 6.42 12.75 13.39
CA ASN A 439 6.20 12.10 12.10
C ASN A 439 5.76 13.05 10.99
N LEU A 440 4.95 14.06 11.32
CA LEU A 440 4.61 15.12 10.35
C LEU A 440 5.86 15.91 9.96
N MET A 441 6.74 16.21 10.91
CA MET A 441 8.04 16.85 10.64
C MET A 441 8.95 15.97 9.79
N GLY A 442 8.91 14.65 9.96
CA GLY A 442 9.68 13.68 9.17
C GLY A 442 9.44 13.75 7.67
N ALA A 443 8.38 14.45 7.22
CA ALA A 443 8.17 14.77 5.81
C ALA A 443 9.14 15.85 5.27
N TYR A 444 9.74 16.64 6.15
CA TYR A 444 10.56 17.82 5.81
C TYR A 444 12.00 17.70 6.28
N ILE A 445 12.23 17.05 7.43
CA ILE A 445 13.55 16.82 8.01
C ILE A 445 13.71 15.34 8.37
N LYS A 446 14.93 14.86 8.51
CA LYS A 446 15.17 13.51 9.01
C LYS A 446 14.87 13.48 10.50
N VAL A 447 13.85 12.72 10.89
CA VAL A 447 13.49 12.43 12.27
C VAL A 447 13.72 10.96 12.53
N GLU A 448 14.55 10.64 13.50
CA GLU A 448 14.71 9.28 14.02
C GLU A 448 13.87 9.17 15.28
N GLU A 449 12.85 8.33 15.25
CA GLU A 449 12.05 8.00 16.41
C GLU A 449 12.63 6.79 17.09
N CYS A 450 12.69 6.86 18.38
CA CYS A 450 13.28 5.83 19.19
C CYS A 450 12.20 5.13 20.00
N SER A 451 12.19 3.79 19.95
CA SER A 451 11.24 2.97 20.68
C SER A 451 11.53 2.93 22.18
N ALA A 452 10.53 2.65 22.97
CA ALA A 452 10.45 2.65 24.44
C ALA A 452 11.52 1.86 25.25
N ILE A 453 12.56 1.32 24.63
CA ILE A 453 13.61 0.57 25.32
C ILE A 453 14.99 1.01 24.83
N GLY A 454 15.56 2.04 25.48
CA GLY A 454 16.99 2.34 25.41
C GLY A 454 17.47 3.27 24.31
N ARG A 455 16.64 4.17 23.80
CA ARG A 455 17.00 5.24 22.86
C ARG A 455 16.23 6.51 23.20
N ALA A 456 16.71 7.67 22.74
CA ALA A 456 16.04 8.96 22.90
C ALA A 456 14.63 8.95 22.33
N ASP A 457 13.72 9.77 22.84
CA ASP A 457 12.34 9.84 22.35
C ASP A 457 12.23 10.42 20.93
N ALA A 458 13.13 11.35 20.57
CA ALA A 458 13.28 11.82 19.20
C ALA A 458 14.70 12.31 18.90
N VAL A 459 15.16 12.14 17.65
CA VAL A 459 16.40 12.73 17.15
C VAL A 459 16.08 13.48 15.85
N LEU A 460 16.37 14.79 15.83
CA LEU A 460 16.12 15.66 14.69
C LEU A 460 17.44 15.99 13.98
N HIS A 461 17.58 15.60 12.73
CA HIS A 461 18.75 15.92 11.91
C HIS A 461 18.47 17.16 11.06
N LEU A 462 19.13 18.25 11.41
CA LEU A 462 19.17 19.48 10.61
C LEU A 462 20.48 19.55 9.81
N PRO A 463 20.59 20.48 8.85
CA PRO A 463 21.80 20.61 8.04
C PRO A 463 23.09 20.78 8.86
N ASP A 464 23.06 21.59 9.93
CA ASP A 464 24.19 22.00 10.77
C ASP A 464 24.14 21.49 12.23
N ALA A 465 23.02 20.87 12.64
CA ALA A 465 22.79 20.43 14.01
C ALA A 465 22.03 19.13 14.12
N ILE A 466 22.27 18.39 15.20
CA ILE A 466 21.48 17.21 15.61
C ILE A 466 20.93 17.48 16.99
N TYR A 467 19.61 17.44 17.12
CA TYR A 467 18.91 17.57 18.39
C TYR A 467 18.49 16.21 18.91
N VAL A 468 18.94 15.85 20.12
CA VAL A 468 18.51 14.63 20.82
C VAL A 468 17.56 15.03 21.92
N MET A 469 16.30 14.55 21.82
CA MET A 469 15.22 14.95 22.72
C MET A 469 14.79 13.78 23.60
N GLU A 470 14.56 14.08 24.87
CA GLU A 470 13.97 13.17 25.85
C GLU A 470 12.78 13.84 26.53
N LEU A 471 11.68 13.10 26.70
CA LEU A 471 10.43 13.60 27.25
C LEU A 471 10.17 12.97 28.61
N LYS A 472 9.71 13.76 29.57
CA LYS A 472 9.20 13.29 30.85
C LYS A 472 7.74 13.69 31.02
N TYR A 473 7.00 12.85 31.70
CA TYR A 473 5.62 13.07 32.08
C TYR A 473 5.54 13.26 33.58
N ASP A 474 5.15 14.44 34.03
CA ASP A 474 5.15 14.84 35.45
C ASP A 474 6.50 14.63 36.15
N GLY A 475 7.58 14.85 35.41
CA GLY A 475 8.95 14.76 35.91
C GLY A 475 9.67 16.11 35.93
N SER A 476 10.85 16.18 35.29
CA SER A 476 11.57 17.45 35.08
C SER A 476 12.42 17.41 33.81
N ALA A 477 12.68 18.58 33.23
CA ALA A 477 13.58 18.72 32.09
C ALA A 477 15.02 18.29 32.45
N ASP A 478 15.47 18.53 33.67
CA ASP A 478 16.81 18.12 34.15
C ASP A 478 16.91 16.57 34.21
N ALA A 479 15.86 15.88 34.67
CA ALA A 479 15.82 14.42 34.67
C ALA A 479 15.82 13.83 33.22
N ALA A 480 15.24 14.53 32.26
CA ALA A 480 15.32 14.15 30.85
C ALA A 480 16.74 14.29 30.30
N LEU A 481 17.42 15.41 30.57
CA LEU A 481 18.83 15.62 30.19
C LEU A 481 19.74 14.56 30.81
N GLN A 482 19.57 14.30 32.13
CA GLN A 482 20.35 13.27 32.82
C GLN A 482 20.18 11.89 32.15
N GLN A 483 18.99 11.54 31.69
CA GLN A 483 18.77 10.27 30.97
C GLN A 483 19.51 10.24 29.62
N ILE A 484 19.56 11.34 28.87
CA ILE A 484 20.34 11.44 27.63
C ILE A 484 21.82 11.12 27.91
N ASP A 485 22.37 11.67 28.98
CA ASP A 485 23.76 11.48 29.38
C ASP A 485 24.02 10.04 29.87
N ASP A 486 23.22 9.56 30.82
CA ASP A 486 23.35 8.21 31.40
C ASP A 486 23.25 7.08 30.35
N LYS A 487 22.48 7.30 29.32
CA LYS A 487 22.28 6.34 28.21
C LYS A 487 23.21 6.57 27.01
N GLY A 488 23.96 7.67 27.01
CA GLY A 488 24.89 7.99 25.92
C GLY A 488 24.22 8.20 24.58
N TYR A 489 23.04 8.81 24.52
CA TYR A 489 22.24 8.94 23.31
C TYR A 489 22.90 9.79 22.22
N LEU A 490 23.87 10.64 22.54
CA LEU A 490 24.64 11.43 21.57
C LEU A 490 25.80 10.66 20.94
N ILE A 491 26.29 9.58 21.57
CA ILE A 491 27.46 8.84 21.08
C ILE A 491 27.37 8.44 19.60
N PRO A 492 26.24 7.93 19.09
CA PRO A 492 26.14 7.55 17.69
C PRO A 492 26.37 8.68 16.69
N TYR A 493 26.19 9.93 17.11
CA TYR A 493 26.21 11.12 16.25
C TYR A 493 27.49 11.94 16.37
N SER A 494 28.38 11.61 17.32
CA SER A 494 29.60 12.36 17.60
C SER A 494 30.60 12.47 16.45
N ALA A 495 30.51 11.55 15.45
CA ALA A 495 31.35 11.52 14.27
C ALA A 495 30.79 12.29 13.07
N GLU A 496 29.57 12.85 13.14
CA GLU A 496 28.91 13.49 12.00
C GLU A 496 29.39 14.92 11.72
N GLY A 497 30.21 15.51 12.62
CA GLY A 497 30.75 16.86 12.44
C GLY A 497 29.73 17.99 12.54
N LYS A 498 28.53 17.71 13.08
CA LYS A 498 27.46 18.66 13.35
C LYS A 498 27.41 19.04 14.81
N ARG A 499 26.79 20.19 15.12
CA ARG A 499 26.50 20.59 16.50
C ARG A 499 25.57 19.55 17.13
N LEU A 500 25.89 19.11 18.35
CA LEU A 500 25.08 18.16 19.09
C LEU A 500 24.36 18.90 20.23
N ILE A 501 23.05 18.81 20.26
CA ILE A 501 22.20 19.56 21.18
C ILE A 501 21.25 18.60 21.90
N LYS A 502 21.33 18.62 23.23
CA LYS A 502 20.43 17.88 24.13
C LYS A 502 19.20 18.73 24.44
N VAL A 503 18.02 18.14 24.38
CA VAL A 503 16.76 18.80 24.73
C VAL A 503 15.97 17.92 25.68
N GLY A 504 15.90 18.33 26.93
CA GLY A 504 15.04 17.74 27.95
C GLY A 504 13.71 18.49 28.00
N VAL A 505 12.60 17.79 27.93
CA VAL A 505 11.25 18.37 27.96
C VAL A 505 10.40 17.65 28.99
N ASN A 506 9.69 18.41 29.81
CA ASN A 506 8.74 17.87 30.78
C ASN A 506 7.30 18.31 30.44
N TYR A 507 6.40 17.37 30.34
CA TYR A 507 4.96 17.61 30.24
C TYR A 507 4.35 17.69 31.64
N ASP A 508 3.58 18.74 31.90
CA ASP A 508 2.82 18.96 33.12
C ASP A 508 1.36 18.56 32.92
N SER A 509 0.95 17.44 33.51
CA SER A 509 -0.40 16.89 33.34
C SER A 509 -1.49 17.79 33.94
N LEU A 510 -1.16 18.61 34.95
CA LEU A 510 -2.11 19.56 35.55
C LEU A 510 -2.37 20.75 34.61
N LYS A 511 -1.31 21.26 33.99
CA LYS A 511 -1.40 22.34 32.99
C LYS A 511 -1.76 21.81 31.60
N ARG A 512 -1.61 20.52 31.38
CA ARG A 512 -1.88 19.83 30.12
C ARG A 512 -1.08 20.37 28.93
N THR A 513 0.17 20.73 29.19
CA THR A 513 1.09 21.25 28.20
C THR A 513 2.53 21.03 28.64
N ILE A 514 3.51 21.49 27.87
CA ILE A 514 4.89 21.50 28.28
C ILE A 514 5.02 22.41 29.51
N GLY A 515 5.53 21.86 30.61
CA GLY A 515 5.76 22.58 31.86
C GLY A 515 7.08 23.36 31.84
N ASP A 516 8.16 22.66 31.55
CA ASP A 516 9.52 23.20 31.47
C ASP A 516 10.35 22.42 30.45
N TRP A 517 11.42 23.05 29.97
CA TRP A 517 12.41 22.42 29.09
C TRP A 517 13.82 22.98 29.38
N ARG A 518 14.82 22.21 28.93
CA ARG A 518 16.23 22.59 28.98
C ARG A 518 16.90 22.22 27.65
N ILE A 519 17.74 23.12 27.16
CA ILE A 519 18.51 22.95 25.93
C ILE A 519 19.97 23.11 26.27
N VAL A 520 20.80 22.14 25.94
CA VAL A 520 22.23 22.12 26.21
C VAL A 520 22.98 21.71 24.97
N GLU A 521 23.89 22.55 24.50
CA GLU A 521 24.82 22.25 23.40
C GLU A 521 26.10 21.63 23.98
N GLU A 522 26.58 20.53 23.38
CA GLU A 522 27.85 19.88 23.73
C GLU A 522 29.05 20.45 22.99
#